data_818a219a077ebc25570c096fb9982051
#
_entry.id   818a219a077ebc25570c096fb9982051
#
_cell.length_a   1.000
_cell.length_b   1.000
_cell.length_c   1.000
_cell.angle_alpha   90.00
_cell.angle_beta   90.00
_cell.angle_gamma   90.00
#
_symmetry.space_group_name_H-M   'P 1'
#
loop_
_entity.id
_entity.type
_entity.pdbx_description
1 polymer ?
#
loop_
_entity_poly.entity_id
_entity_poly.type
_entity_poly.pdbx_seq_one_letter_code
_entity_poly.pdbx_strand_id
1 'polypeptide(L)'
;MGSFFQGWGGFIPGVRKDWMTSSLLELGAPTLGAKGTTPCPVNLTRLPGLDISARYHSDRCGGDFFDGQTIGSRLVFLLTDIAGPRSEAHAIAVEAQHAFRHTAWDLFSDPAANESDAIATLAHDVNRALMDAANGVRFAPTFLGCFNAELGILTYCNAGRVLAVFRDVRTVQVLERGGVPLGLFTHVTYEPAVLAFERDDKLLLVTKGVTESRRGAAEFGSKRIKRLLVQANGNSASSICDTVLREAYEFGNHPWSRLYDFLHPRRQRNNEDLTAVAIVRR
;
A
#
# COMPACT_ATOMS: atom_id res chain seq x y z
N MET A 1 -38.26 -15.45 -36.67
CA MET A 1 -38.03 -16.41 -35.59
C MET A 1 -36.63 -16.13 -35.09
N GLY A 2 -36.34 -15.39 -34.06
CA GLY A 2 -36.95 -15.19 -32.76
C GLY A 2 -36.29 -16.08 -31.72
N SER A 3 -35.34 -15.56 -30.93
CA SER A 3 -35.09 -15.93 -29.51
C SER A 3 -33.85 -15.16 -29.07
N PHE A 4 -33.97 -14.15 -28.26
CA PHE A 4 -34.03 -14.03 -26.79
C PHE A 4 -32.90 -14.79 -26.09
N PHE A 5 -31.86 -14.04 -25.66
CA PHE A 5 -31.15 -14.27 -24.41
C PHE A 5 -30.98 -12.94 -23.68
N GLN A 6 -31.88 -12.70 -22.75
CA GLN A 6 -31.72 -11.68 -21.71
C GLN A 6 -30.83 -12.26 -20.61
N GLY A 7 -29.68 -11.59 -20.38
CA GLY A 7 -28.80 -11.89 -19.26
C GLY A 7 -29.36 -11.34 -17.96
N TRP A 8 -29.27 -12.13 -16.92
CA TRP A 8 -29.59 -11.78 -15.55
C TRP A 8 -28.52 -10.88 -14.97
N GLY A 9 -28.83 -9.59 -14.88
CA GLY A 9 -28.15 -8.65 -14.02
C GLY A 9 -28.91 -8.57 -12.69
N GLY A 10 -28.52 -9.37 -11.72
CA GLY A 10 -29.07 -9.32 -10.38
C GLY A 10 -28.68 -8.02 -9.68
N PHE A 11 -29.63 -7.11 -9.55
CA PHE A 11 -29.53 -5.89 -8.77
C PHE A 11 -29.63 -6.27 -7.30
N ILE A 12 -28.55 -6.14 -6.54
CA ILE A 12 -28.54 -6.27 -5.08
C ILE A 12 -28.81 -4.86 -4.52
N PRO A 13 -29.99 -4.62 -3.90
CA PRO A 13 -30.28 -3.32 -3.29
C PRO A 13 -29.45 -3.17 -2.01
N GLY A 14 -28.67 -2.11 -1.91
CA GLY A 14 -27.98 -1.74 -0.67
C GLY A 14 -26.48 -1.60 -0.73
N VAL A 15 -25.82 -1.89 -1.83
CA VAL A 15 -24.39 -1.63 -2.00
C VAL A 15 -24.24 -0.25 -2.65
N ARG A 16 -23.86 0.76 -1.86
CA ARG A 16 -23.49 2.06 -2.42
C ARG A 16 -22.28 1.89 -3.33
N LYS A 17 -22.35 2.49 -4.51
CA LYS A 17 -21.32 2.49 -5.54
C LYS A 17 -20.08 3.36 -5.20
N ASP A 18 -19.84 3.67 -3.96
CA ASP A 18 -18.83 4.66 -3.54
C ASP A 18 -17.39 4.14 -3.56
N TRP A 19 -17.18 2.88 -3.94
CA TRP A 19 -15.84 2.28 -4.03
C TRP A 19 -15.17 2.45 -5.41
N MET A 20 -15.75 3.27 -6.30
CA MET A 20 -15.22 3.45 -7.66
C MET A 20 -14.44 4.74 -7.91
N THR A 21 -14.15 5.57 -6.92
CA THR A 21 -13.53 6.87 -7.17
C THR A 21 -12.22 7.08 -6.43
N SER A 22 -11.14 6.55 -6.95
CA SER A 22 -9.79 7.13 -6.91
C SER A 22 -8.87 6.44 -7.90
N SER A 23 -9.24 6.45 -9.18
CA SER A 23 -8.30 6.16 -10.25
C SER A 23 -8.05 7.44 -11.01
N LEU A 24 -7.09 8.24 -10.55
CA LEU A 24 -6.53 9.32 -11.34
C LEU A 24 -5.02 9.31 -11.15
N LEU A 25 -4.37 8.51 -11.97
CA LEU A 25 -3.00 8.73 -12.38
C LEU A 25 -3.05 9.79 -13.47
N GLU A 26 -3.17 11.07 -13.13
CA GLU A 26 -3.01 12.17 -14.07
C GLU A 26 -1.58 12.69 -14.06
N LEU A 27 -1.03 12.83 -15.26
CA LEU A 27 0.33 13.26 -15.54
C LEU A 27 0.51 14.76 -15.26
N GLY A 28 1.31 15.11 -14.26
CA GLY A 28 1.74 16.49 -14.00
C GLY A 28 3.05 16.52 -13.20
N ALA A 29 3.93 17.47 -13.51
CA ALA A 29 5.19 17.65 -12.78
C ALA A 29 4.94 17.90 -11.28
N PRO A 30 5.82 17.43 -10.37
CA PRO A 30 5.66 17.67 -8.94
C PRO A 30 5.81 19.18 -8.65
N THR A 31 4.70 19.87 -8.51
CA THR A 31 4.71 21.19 -7.89
C THR A 31 4.84 21.00 -6.39
N LEU A 32 5.96 21.44 -5.81
CA LEU A 32 6.09 21.68 -4.37
C LEU A 32 5.07 22.77 -3.97
N GLY A 33 3.80 22.34 -3.84
CA GLY A 33 2.72 23.22 -3.39
C GLY A 33 2.81 23.48 -1.90
N ALA A 34 2.20 24.56 -1.44
CA ALA A 34 2.05 24.86 -0.03
C ALA A 34 1.48 23.66 0.74
N LYS A 35 1.98 23.42 1.98
CA LYS A 35 1.53 22.32 2.84
C LYS A 35 0.01 22.38 3.00
N GLY A 36 -0.68 21.39 2.44
CA GLY A 36 -2.12 21.18 2.62
C GLY A 36 -2.44 20.56 3.98
N THR A 37 -3.71 20.46 4.28
CA THR A 37 -4.20 19.76 5.51
C THR A 37 -4.39 18.25 5.31
N THR A 38 -4.23 17.77 4.08
CA THR A 38 -4.33 16.34 3.69
C THR A 38 -3.19 15.99 2.74
N PRO A 39 -2.73 14.71 2.70
CA PRO A 39 -1.74 14.29 1.74
C PRO A 39 -2.16 14.62 0.30
N CYS A 40 -1.21 15.09 -0.51
CA CYS A 40 -1.47 15.37 -1.91
C CYS A 40 -1.72 14.08 -2.69
N PRO A 41 -2.57 14.09 -3.73
CA PRO A 41 -2.73 12.95 -4.62
C PRO A 41 -1.39 12.49 -5.22
N VAL A 42 -1.27 11.18 -5.39
CA VAL A 42 -0.08 10.58 -6.03
C VAL A 42 -0.17 10.80 -7.53
N ASN A 43 0.90 11.35 -8.08
CA ASN A 43 1.03 11.60 -9.51
C ASN A 43 2.30 10.93 -10.03
N LEU A 44 2.17 9.74 -10.62
CA LEU A 44 3.29 8.97 -11.13
C LEU A 44 3.43 9.12 -12.64
N THR A 45 4.61 9.54 -13.09
CA THR A 45 4.97 9.39 -14.49
C THR A 45 5.08 7.91 -14.82
N ARG A 46 4.48 7.49 -15.93
CA ARG A 46 4.54 6.09 -16.34
C ARG A 46 5.97 5.67 -16.63
N LEU A 47 6.42 4.61 -15.96
CA LEU A 47 7.62 3.90 -16.35
C LEU A 47 7.25 2.81 -17.36
N PRO A 48 7.91 2.77 -18.53
CA PRO A 48 7.69 1.70 -19.50
C PRO A 48 7.91 0.32 -18.87
N GLY A 49 7.02 -0.61 -19.15
CA GLY A 49 7.10 -1.96 -18.61
C GLY A 49 6.70 -2.10 -17.13
N LEU A 50 6.11 -1.06 -16.51
CA LEU A 50 5.60 -1.14 -15.14
C LEU A 50 4.12 -0.78 -15.10
N ASP A 51 3.32 -1.67 -14.50
CA ASP A 51 1.91 -1.48 -14.23
C ASP A 51 1.73 -1.38 -12.71
N ILE A 52 1.33 -0.20 -12.21
CA ILE A 52 1.18 0.07 -10.79
C ILE A 52 -0.23 0.56 -10.50
N SER A 53 -0.79 0.11 -9.39
CA SER A 53 -2.08 0.59 -8.89
C SER A 53 -2.08 0.59 -7.38
N ALA A 54 -2.61 1.66 -6.81
CA ALA A 54 -2.99 1.74 -5.40
C ALA A 54 -4.50 1.90 -5.30
N ARG A 55 -5.12 1.17 -4.37
CA ARG A 55 -6.55 1.22 -4.09
C ARG A 55 -6.75 1.23 -2.59
N TYR A 56 -7.73 1.99 -2.15
CA TYR A 56 -8.07 1.98 -0.74
C TYR A 56 -9.57 2.08 -0.51
N HIS A 57 -10.03 1.50 0.60
CA HIS A 57 -11.40 1.56 1.08
C HIS A 57 -11.37 1.93 2.57
N SER A 58 -12.04 3.03 2.93
CA SER A 58 -12.10 3.54 4.29
C SER A 58 -13.51 3.92 4.67
N ASP A 59 -14.00 3.35 5.76
CA ASP A 59 -15.31 3.72 6.29
C ASP A 59 -15.23 4.87 7.32
N ARG A 60 -14.18 4.98 8.12
CA ARG A 60 -14.16 5.94 9.26
C ARG A 60 -12.80 6.45 9.71
N CYS A 61 -11.72 5.70 9.57
CA CYS A 61 -10.40 6.05 10.11
C CYS A 61 -9.37 5.93 9.00
N GLY A 62 -8.58 6.96 8.75
CA GLY A 62 -7.57 6.94 7.71
C GLY A 62 -6.21 7.24 8.28
N GLY A 63 -5.35 6.23 8.34
CA GLY A 63 -3.93 6.35 8.60
C GLY A 63 -3.10 5.78 7.47
N ASP A 64 -3.75 5.02 6.60
CA ASP A 64 -3.12 4.44 5.42
C ASP A 64 -2.85 5.52 4.38
N PHE A 65 -1.63 5.61 3.88
CA PHE A 65 -1.38 6.35 2.66
C PHE A 65 -0.27 5.73 1.81
N PHE A 66 -0.42 5.85 0.52
CA PHE A 66 0.56 5.49 -0.49
C PHE A 66 1.07 6.74 -1.18
N ASP A 67 2.37 6.82 -1.41
CA ASP A 67 2.98 7.83 -2.26
C ASP A 67 4.10 7.24 -3.11
N GLY A 68 4.47 7.94 -4.19
CA GLY A 68 5.54 7.54 -5.06
C GLY A 68 5.97 8.64 -6.01
N GLN A 69 7.21 8.52 -6.48
CA GLN A 69 7.81 9.41 -7.46
C GLN A 69 8.57 8.60 -8.50
N THR A 70 8.46 9.03 -9.75
CA THR A 70 9.33 8.55 -10.82
C THR A 70 10.49 9.52 -10.99
N ILE A 71 11.72 9.04 -10.76
CA ILE A 71 12.95 9.82 -10.82
C ILE A 71 13.91 9.10 -11.77
N GLY A 72 14.09 9.64 -12.98
CA GLY A 72 14.80 8.95 -14.04
C GLY A 72 14.18 7.60 -14.38
N SER A 73 14.97 6.54 -14.32
CA SER A 73 14.53 5.15 -14.53
C SER A 73 14.01 4.46 -13.26
N ARG A 74 13.88 5.18 -12.16
CA ARG A 74 13.50 4.65 -10.85
C ARG A 74 12.08 5.03 -10.47
N LEU A 75 11.33 4.08 -9.90
CA LEU A 75 10.12 4.33 -9.13
C LEU A 75 10.46 4.21 -7.65
N VAL A 76 10.45 5.33 -6.92
CA VAL A 76 10.59 5.36 -5.47
C VAL A 76 9.21 5.50 -4.86
N PHE A 77 8.83 4.64 -3.91
CA PHE A 77 7.48 4.60 -3.36
C PHE A 77 7.46 4.20 -1.89
N LEU A 78 6.37 4.54 -1.22
CA LEU A 78 6.07 4.07 0.13
C LEU A 78 4.60 3.73 0.29
N LEU A 79 4.32 2.74 1.15
CA LEU A 79 3.00 2.49 1.75
C LEU A 79 3.19 2.53 3.26
N THR A 80 2.40 3.34 3.95
CA THR A 80 2.45 3.46 5.40
C THR A 80 1.05 3.37 6.02
N ASP A 81 0.99 2.90 7.27
CA ASP A 81 -0.22 2.78 8.09
C ASP A 81 0.05 3.54 9.40
N ILE A 82 -0.43 4.79 9.48
CA ILE A 82 -0.20 5.66 10.63
C ILE A 82 -1.27 5.41 11.68
N ALA A 83 -0.88 4.87 12.83
CA ALA A 83 -1.79 4.58 13.92
C ALA A 83 -2.43 5.86 14.50
N GLY A 84 -3.76 5.88 14.66
CA GLY A 84 -4.46 6.93 15.39
C GLY A 84 -5.72 7.48 14.73
N PRO A 85 -6.36 8.48 15.37
CA PRO A 85 -7.54 9.14 14.82
C PRO A 85 -7.22 9.81 13.47
N ARG A 86 -8.17 9.80 12.54
CA ARG A 86 -7.98 10.28 11.17
C ARG A 86 -7.40 11.69 11.06
N SER A 87 -7.90 12.63 11.87
CA SER A 87 -7.43 14.03 11.83
C SER A 87 -5.95 14.17 12.20
N GLU A 88 -5.50 13.43 13.20
CA GLU A 88 -4.10 13.42 13.64
C GLU A 88 -3.23 12.66 12.62
N ALA A 89 -3.68 11.49 12.17
CA ALA A 89 -2.97 10.69 11.19
C ALA A 89 -2.75 11.44 9.86
N HIS A 90 -3.74 12.23 9.42
CA HIS A 90 -3.60 13.07 8.23
C HIS A 90 -2.51 14.14 8.36
N ALA A 91 -2.45 14.84 9.48
CA ALA A 91 -1.42 15.85 9.71
C ALA A 91 -0.01 15.22 9.68
N ILE A 92 0.14 14.07 10.32
CA ILE A 92 1.39 13.30 10.32
C ILE A 92 1.73 12.79 8.90
N ALA A 93 0.73 12.31 8.17
CA ALA A 93 0.91 11.83 6.79
C ALA A 93 1.40 12.94 5.84
N VAL A 94 0.93 14.19 6.03
CA VAL A 94 1.40 15.36 5.24
C VAL A 94 2.89 15.59 5.46
N GLU A 95 3.34 15.57 6.71
CA GLU A 95 4.76 15.77 7.03
C GLU A 95 5.62 14.60 6.50
N ALA A 96 5.15 13.36 6.68
CA ALA A 96 5.81 12.18 6.15
C ALA A 96 5.90 12.21 4.62
N GLN A 97 4.82 12.62 3.94
CA GLN A 97 4.81 12.76 2.47
C GLN A 97 5.79 13.83 2.00
N HIS A 98 5.83 14.98 2.68
CA HIS A 98 6.75 16.05 2.35
C HIS A 98 8.21 15.61 2.50
N ALA A 99 8.55 14.98 3.63
CA ALA A 99 9.88 14.43 3.87
C ALA A 99 10.23 13.37 2.82
N PHE A 100 9.33 12.42 2.56
CA PHE A 100 9.51 11.39 1.54
C PHE A 100 9.83 12.01 0.17
N ARG A 101 9.01 12.94 -0.31
CA ARG A 101 9.17 13.51 -1.65
C ARG A 101 10.47 14.30 -1.81
N HIS A 102 10.81 15.09 -0.79
CA HIS A 102 12.04 15.89 -0.80
C HIS A 102 13.29 15.00 -0.77
N THR A 103 13.36 14.12 0.22
CA THR A 103 14.51 13.23 0.39
C THR A 103 14.66 12.24 -0.76
N ALA A 104 13.55 11.69 -1.28
CA ALA A 104 13.61 10.79 -2.42
C ALA A 104 14.17 11.50 -3.66
N TRP A 105 13.74 12.74 -3.93
CA TRP A 105 14.27 13.51 -5.02
C TRP A 105 15.78 13.75 -4.88
N ASP A 106 16.23 14.20 -3.72
CA ASP A 106 17.63 14.52 -3.47
C ASP A 106 18.53 13.29 -3.60
N LEU A 107 18.09 12.15 -3.05
CA LEU A 107 18.88 10.92 -3.03
C LEU A 107 18.91 10.17 -4.37
N PHE A 108 17.82 10.20 -5.14
CA PHE A 108 17.69 9.39 -6.36
C PHE A 108 17.86 10.20 -7.67
N SER A 109 18.06 11.51 -7.60
CA SER A 109 18.34 12.34 -8.78
C SER A 109 19.73 12.07 -9.39
N ASP A 110 20.69 11.60 -8.59
CA ASP A 110 21.97 11.11 -9.10
C ASP A 110 21.80 9.70 -9.73
N PRO A 111 22.08 9.54 -11.03
CA PRO A 111 22.05 8.22 -11.66
C PRO A 111 23.00 7.19 -11.01
N ALA A 112 24.10 7.65 -10.39
CA ALA A 112 25.08 6.80 -9.72
C ALA A 112 24.74 6.50 -8.25
N ALA A 113 23.59 6.95 -7.74
CA ALA A 113 23.20 6.72 -6.36
C ALA A 113 23.17 5.23 -5.99
N ASN A 114 23.76 4.90 -4.84
CA ASN A 114 23.60 3.59 -4.23
C ASN A 114 22.18 3.46 -3.65
N GLU A 115 21.35 2.66 -4.27
CA GLU A 115 19.94 2.55 -3.91
C GLU A 115 19.71 1.96 -2.50
N SER A 116 20.59 1.09 -2.01
CA SER A 116 20.49 0.57 -0.66
C SER A 116 20.76 1.65 0.38
N ASP A 117 21.82 2.41 0.21
CA ASP A 117 22.15 3.53 1.10
C ASP A 117 21.06 4.61 1.03
N ALA A 118 20.54 4.89 -0.17
CA ALA A 118 19.49 5.85 -0.40
C ALA A 118 18.16 5.43 0.29
N ILE A 119 17.75 4.17 0.19
CA ILE A 119 16.55 3.66 0.89
C ILE A 119 16.73 3.67 2.40
N ALA A 120 17.91 3.34 2.93
CA ALA A 120 18.19 3.43 4.37
C ALA A 120 18.10 4.87 4.87
N THR A 121 18.69 5.81 4.14
CA THR A 121 18.64 7.24 4.46
C THR A 121 17.21 7.79 4.37
N LEU A 122 16.48 7.43 3.32
CA LEU A 122 15.08 7.81 3.14
C LEU A 122 14.21 7.31 4.30
N ALA A 123 14.40 6.06 4.73
CA ALA A 123 13.68 5.49 5.87
C ALA A 123 13.97 6.26 7.16
N HIS A 124 15.23 6.64 7.39
CA HIS A 124 15.65 7.42 8.54
C HIS A 124 15.04 8.84 8.53
N ASP A 125 15.02 9.52 7.39
CA ASP A 125 14.51 10.89 7.30
C ASP A 125 12.98 10.94 7.43
N VAL A 126 12.27 9.97 6.83
CA VAL A 126 10.82 9.83 7.04
C VAL A 126 10.51 9.45 8.50
N ASN A 127 11.32 8.58 9.13
CA ASN A 127 11.20 8.26 10.55
C ASN A 127 11.29 9.52 11.43
N ARG A 128 12.27 10.36 11.17
CA ARG A 128 12.47 11.62 11.92
C ARG A 128 11.28 12.56 11.72
N ALA A 129 10.81 12.74 10.48
CA ALA A 129 9.66 13.59 10.20
C ALA A 129 8.38 13.09 10.89
N LEU A 130 8.17 11.77 10.92
CA LEU A 130 7.05 11.17 11.67
C LEU A 130 7.16 11.42 13.17
N MET A 131 8.34 11.28 13.75
CA MET A 131 8.55 11.52 15.18
C MET A 131 8.31 12.97 15.55
N ASP A 132 8.81 13.91 14.76
CA ASP A 132 8.66 15.34 14.98
C ASP A 132 7.17 15.75 14.87
N ALA A 133 6.46 15.25 13.84
CA ALA A 133 5.05 15.55 13.63
C ALA A 133 4.13 14.94 14.71
N ALA A 134 4.48 13.76 15.22
CA ALA A 134 3.68 13.01 16.19
C ALA A 134 4.11 13.22 17.65
N ASN A 135 5.11 14.06 17.92
CA ASN A 135 5.73 14.23 19.24
C ASN A 135 6.14 12.87 19.88
N GLY A 136 6.60 11.93 19.07
CA GLY A 136 7.05 10.61 19.52
C GLY A 136 5.97 9.66 20.04
N VAL A 137 4.68 9.96 19.84
CA VAL A 137 3.56 9.18 20.41
C VAL A 137 2.97 8.19 19.40
N ARG A 138 3.34 8.27 18.14
CA ARG A 138 2.78 7.46 17.05
C ARG A 138 3.86 6.66 16.36
N PHE A 139 3.46 5.53 15.82
CA PHE A 139 4.32 4.71 14.97
C PHE A 139 3.55 4.33 13.69
N ALA A 140 4.30 4.06 12.64
CA ALA A 140 3.77 3.77 11.33
C ALA A 140 4.53 2.60 10.68
N PRO A 141 3.95 1.40 10.64
CA PRO A 141 4.42 0.36 9.75
C PRO A 141 4.50 0.90 8.32
N THR A 142 5.69 0.81 7.72
CA THR A 142 5.96 1.42 6.43
C THR A 142 6.77 0.48 5.56
N PHE A 143 6.35 0.31 4.30
CA PHE A 143 7.16 -0.29 3.26
C PHE A 143 7.69 0.81 2.35
N LEU A 144 9.01 0.87 2.23
CA LEU A 144 9.73 1.75 1.30
C LEU A 144 10.33 0.91 0.19
N GLY A 145 10.27 1.35 -1.05
CA GLY A 145 10.84 0.65 -2.19
C GLY A 145 11.37 1.59 -3.27
N CYS A 146 12.43 1.15 -3.94
CA CYS A 146 12.94 1.71 -5.18
C CYS A 146 13.02 0.60 -6.23
N PHE A 147 12.19 0.68 -7.25
CA PHE A 147 12.32 -0.18 -8.42
C PHE A 147 13.11 0.55 -9.49
N ASN A 148 14.24 -0.04 -9.88
CA ASN A 148 15.07 0.43 -10.98
C ASN A 148 14.71 -0.33 -12.26
N ALA A 149 14.12 0.38 -13.23
CA ALA A 149 13.63 -0.22 -14.47
C ALA A 149 14.76 -0.69 -15.40
N GLU A 150 15.92 -0.01 -15.36
CA GLU A 150 17.09 -0.39 -16.18
C GLU A 150 17.75 -1.66 -15.66
N LEU A 151 17.95 -1.73 -14.34
CA LEU A 151 18.59 -2.88 -13.72
C LEU A 151 17.62 -4.05 -13.48
N GLY A 152 16.31 -3.78 -13.45
CA GLY A 152 15.30 -4.79 -13.15
C GLY A 152 15.40 -5.29 -11.72
N ILE A 153 15.71 -4.41 -10.77
CA ILE A 153 15.84 -4.73 -9.35
C ILE A 153 14.87 -3.89 -8.51
N LEU A 154 14.45 -4.48 -7.41
CA LEU A 154 13.74 -3.81 -6.34
C LEU A 154 14.63 -3.76 -5.11
N THR A 155 14.99 -2.55 -4.66
CA THR A 155 15.59 -2.30 -3.35
C THR A 155 14.50 -1.87 -2.39
N TYR A 156 14.37 -2.49 -1.22
CA TYR A 156 13.27 -2.21 -0.30
C TYR A 156 13.68 -2.28 1.17
N CYS A 157 12.89 -1.61 2.00
CA CYS A 157 12.92 -1.67 3.45
C CYS A 157 11.49 -1.83 3.98
N ASN A 158 11.21 -2.89 4.74
CA ASN A 158 9.90 -3.13 5.36
C ASN A 158 9.96 -2.82 6.87
N ALA A 159 9.80 -1.57 7.22
CA ALA A 159 9.85 -1.05 8.57
C ALA A 159 8.51 -1.29 9.30
N GLY A 160 8.44 -2.32 10.12
CA GLY A 160 7.23 -2.63 10.92
C GLY A 160 6.28 -3.66 10.32
N ARG A 161 6.75 -4.41 9.32
CA ARG A 161 6.06 -5.59 8.77
C ARG A 161 4.72 -5.32 8.07
N VAL A 162 4.69 -4.33 7.19
CA VAL A 162 3.63 -4.26 6.16
C VAL A 162 3.62 -5.58 5.40
N LEU A 163 2.45 -6.19 5.17
CA LEU A 163 2.42 -7.43 4.41
C LEU A 163 2.75 -7.15 2.95
N ALA A 164 3.98 -7.46 2.58
CA ALA A 164 4.52 -7.36 1.24
C ALA A 164 4.70 -8.76 0.66
N VAL A 165 3.88 -9.12 -0.33
CA VAL A 165 3.95 -10.43 -1.00
C VAL A 165 4.56 -10.22 -2.37
N PHE A 166 5.70 -10.85 -2.59
CA PHE A 166 6.36 -10.91 -3.88
C PHE A 166 6.11 -12.26 -4.54
N ARG A 167 5.79 -12.24 -5.81
CA ARG A 167 5.60 -13.41 -6.63
C ARG A 167 6.45 -13.31 -7.89
N ASP A 168 7.35 -14.25 -8.06
CA ASP A 168 8.05 -14.56 -9.30
C ASP A 168 7.40 -15.76 -10.03
N VAL A 169 8.01 -16.22 -11.11
CA VAL A 169 7.54 -17.37 -11.89
C VAL A 169 7.52 -18.66 -11.08
N ARG A 170 8.38 -18.79 -10.06
CA ARG A 170 8.63 -20.03 -9.31
C ARG A 170 8.07 -19.99 -7.90
N THR A 171 8.11 -18.82 -7.25
CA THR A 171 7.88 -18.71 -5.81
C THR A 171 6.91 -17.59 -5.44
N VAL A 172 6.35 -17.71 -4.23
CA VAL A 172 5.62 -16.65 -3.56
C VAL A 172 6.18 -16.48 -2.17
N GLN A 173 6.78 -15.34 -1.91
CA GLN A 173 7.44 -15.05 -0.64
C GLN A 173 6.92 -13.78 0.00
N VAL A 174 7.14 -13.62 1.30
CA VAL A 174 6.90 -12.37 2.02
C VAL A 174 8.22 -11.65 2.18
N LEU A 175 8.21 -10.36 1.89
CA LEU A 175 9.37 -9.49 2.02
C LEU A 175 9.36 -8.89 3.43
N GLU A 176 10.24 -9.38 4.31
CA GLU A 176 10.20 -9.02 5.75
C GLU A 176 11.40 -8.16 6.19
N ARG A 177 12.40 -7.95 5.32
CA ARG A 177 13.60 -7.20 5.69
C ARG A 177 13.36 -5.72 5.84
N GLY A 178 13.85 -5.13 6.92
CA GLY A 178 13.77 -3.68 7.16
C GLY A 178 14.02 -3.27 8.59
N GLY A 179 13.15 -3.60 9.51
CA GLY A 179 13.31 -3.17 10.91
C GLY A 179 11.99 -2.90 11.64
N VAL A 180 12.09 -2.11 12.68
CA VAL A 180 10.93 -1.66 13.49
C VAL A 180 10.12 -0.60 12.74
N PRO A 181 8.84 -0.40 13.10
CA PRO A 181 8.02 0.66 12.50
C PRO A 181 8.68 2.04 12.59
N LEU A 182 8.42 2.87 11.60
CA LEU A 182 8.82 4.28 11.64
C LEU A 182 8.08 5.01 12.77
N GLY A 183 8.70 6.04 13.31
CA GLY A 183 8.13 6.86 14.38
C GLY A 183 8.28 6.26 15.79
N LEU A 184 8.84 5.06 15.94
CA LEU A 184 8.92 4.37 17.23
C LEU A 184 10.19 4.73 18.03
N PHE A 185 11.34 4.85 17.37
CA PHE A 185 12.62 5.16 17.99
C PHE A 185 13.44 6.14 17.16
N THR A 186 14.21 7.02 17.82
CA THR A 186 15.07 8.01 17.14
C THR A 186 16.31 7.38 16.52
N HIS A 187 16.86 6.36 17.16
CA HIS A 187 18.11 5.72 16.74
C HIS A 187 17.81 4.30 16.29
N VAL A 188 17.50 4.15 15.02
CA VAL A 188 17.20 2.86 14.39
C VAL A 188 18.03 2.72 13.13
N THR A 189 18.61 1.55 12.94
CA THR A 189 19.21 1.15 11.65
C THR A 189 18.16 0.42 10.83
N TYR A 190 17.93 0.89 9.62
CA TYR A 190 17.10 0.22 8.63
C TYR A 190 17.98 -0.53 7.65
N GLU A 191 17.67 -1.81 7.45
CA GLU A 191 18.47 -2.71 6.59
C GLU A 191 17.69 -3.00 5.30
N PRO A 192 18.01 -2.31 4.20
CA PRO A 192 17.41 -2.61 2.91
C PRO A 192 17.79 -3.99 2.40
N ALA A 193 16.93 -4.57 1.59
CA ALA A 193 17.21 -5.77 0.83
C ALA A 193 16.99 -5.52 -0.66
N VAL A 194 17.68 -6.28 -1.47
CA VAL A 194 17.63 -6.19 -2.93
C VAL A 194 17.15 -7.52 -3.49
N LEU A 195 16.24 -7.46 -4.46
CA LEU A 195 15.81 -8.64 -5.20
C LEU A 195 15.65 -8.32 -6.69
N ALA A 196 15.83 -9.34 -7.53
CA ALA A 196 15.48 -9.25 -8.93
C ALA A 196 13.96 -9.11 -9.07
N PHE A 197 13.53 -8.20 -9.95
CA PHE A 197 12.12 -7.98 -10.26
C PHE A 197 11.96 -8.09 -11.77
N GLU A 198 11.74 -9.30 -12.23
CA GLU A 198 11.75 -9.65 -13.63
C GLU A 198 10.37 -9.48 -14.29
N ARG A 199 10.32 -9.71 -15.59
CA ARG A 199 9.07 -9.64 -16.33
C ARG A 199 8.03 -10.62 -15.78
N ASP A 200 6.78 -10.17 -15.65
CA ASP A 200 5.64 -10.87 -15.08
C ASP A 200 5.68 -11.09 -13.56
N ASP A 201 6.76 -10.65 -12.89
CA ASP A 201 6.80 -10.61 -11.44
C ASP A 201 5.81 -9.59 -10.88
N LYS A 202 5.36 -9.86 -9.67
CA LYS A 202 4.32 -9.07 -8.99
C LYS A 202 4.71 -8.80 -7.54
N LEU A 203 4.56 -7.55 -7.14
CA LEU A 203 4.59 -7.13 -5.75
C LEU A 203 3.19 -6.69 -5.33
N LEU A 204 2.70 -7.22 -4.24
CA LEU A 204 1.45 -6.80 -3.60
C LEU A 204 1.74 -6.38 -2.17
N LEU A 205 1.44 -5.13 -1.85
CA LEU A 205 1.48 -4.58 -0.50
C LEU A 205 0.06 -4.42 0.01
N VAL A 206 -0.18 -4.78 1.26
CA VAL A 206 -1.46 -4.52 1.91
C VAL A 206 -1.24 -4.06 3.35
N THR A 207 -2.10 -3.15 3.80
CA THR A 207 -2.09 -2.70 5.19
C THR A 207 -2.76 -3.70 6.12
N LYS A 208 -2.62 -3.48 7.40
CA LYS A 208 -3.10 -4.34 8.48
C LYS A 208 -4.60 -4.60 8.38
N GLY A 209 -5.40 -3.59 8.04
CA GLY A 209 -6.85 -3.73 7.90
C GLY A 209 -7.27 -4.83 6.93
N VAL A 210 -6.52 -5.03 5.83
CA VAL A 210 -6.78 -6.12 4.88
C VAL A 210 -6.50 -7.48 5.53
N THR A 211 -5.35 -7.64 6.19
CA THR A 211 -4.95 -8.92 6.80
C THR A 211 -5.82 -9.32 7.96
N GLU A 212 -6.25 -8.33 8.76
CA GLU A 212 -7.05 -8.51 9.97
C GLU A 212 -8.56 -8.39 9.75
N SER A 213 -9.03 -8.26 8.50
CA SER A 213 -10.46 -8.40 8.18
C SER A 213 -11.00 -9.70 8.77
N ARG A 214 -12.07 -9.63 9.57
CA ARG A 214 -12.50 -10.75 10.41
C ARG A 214 -13.86 -11.30 10.01
N ARG A 215 -13.97 -12.63 10.08
CA ARG A 215 -15.22 -13.37 10.06
C ARG A 215 -15.30 -14.25 11.31
N GLY A 216 -16.00 -13.75 12.34
CA GLY A 216 -15.99 -14.37 13.66
C GLY A 216 -14.58 -14.37 14.28
N ALA A 217 -14.06 -15.53 14.63
CA ALA A 217 -12.70 -15.68 15.16
C ALA A 217 -11.62 -15.75 14.08
N ALA A 218 -11.99 -15.93 12.81
CA ALA A 218 -11.04 -16.11 11.71
C ALA A 218 -10.65 -14.76 11.08
N GLU A 219 -9.37 -14.59 10.79
CA GLU A 219 -8.84 -13.48 10.02
C GLU A 219 -8.69 -13.83 8.54
N PHE A 220 -8.74 -12.82 7.67
CA PHE A 220 -8.49 -12.99 6.24
C PHE A 220 -7.09 -13.57 6.01
N GLY A 221 -6.08 -12.93 6.55
CA GLY A 221 -4.74 -13.44 6.75
C GLY A 221 -3.89 -13.57 5.49
N SER A 222 -2.60 -13.68 5.69
CA SER A 222 -1.59 -13.72 4.61
C SER A 222 -1.74 -14.92 3.67
N LYS A 223 -2.26 -16.06 4.16
CA LYS A 223 -2.44 -17.27 3.33
C LYS A 223 -3.43 -17.05 2.19
N ARG A 224 -4.54 -16.33 2.44
CA ARG A 224 -5.53 -16.01 1.40
C ARG A 224 -4.97 -15.01 0.40
N ILE A 225 -4.26 -14.00 0.89
CA ILE A 225 -3.62 -12.97 0.05
C ILE A 225 -2.59 -13.61 -0.88
N LYS A 226 -1.72 -14.48 -0.38
CA LYS A 226 -0.78 -15.24 -1.22
C LYS A 226 -1.49 -16.05 -2.30
N ARG A 227 -2.58 -16.76 -1.94
CA ARG A 227 -3.35 -17.55 -2.91
C ARG A 227 -3.97 -16.67 -3.99
N LEU A 228 -4.54 -15.50 -3.64
CA LEU A 228 -5.09 -14.57 -4.61
C LEU A 228 -4.02 -14.06 -5.59
N LEU A 229 -2.83 -13.74 -5.08
CA LEU A 229 -1.73 -13.30 -5.93
C LEU A 229 -1.24 -14.42 -6.87
N VAL A 230 -1.23 -15.68 -6.42
CA VAL A 230 -0.93 -16.84 -7.27
C VAL A 230 -1.95 -16.99 -8.39
N GLN A 231 -3.22 -16.77 -8.11
CA GLN A 231 -4.29 -16.87 -9.10
C GLN A 231 -4.35 -15.69 -10.08
N ALA A 232 -3.67 -14.59 -9.79
CA ALA A 232 -3.67 -13.36 -10.57
C ALA A 232 -2.76 -13.43 -11.80
N ASN A 233 -2.79 -14.53 -12.58
CA ASN A 233 -2.02 -14.66 -13.80
C ASN A 233 -2.56 -13.72 -14.89
N GLY A 234 -1.66 -12.92 -15.50
CA GLY A 234 -2.01 -11.98 -16.56
C GLY A 234 -2.82 -10.75 -16.11
N ASN A 235 -3.21 -10.67 -14.83
CA ASN A 235 -4.01 -9.57 -14.30
C ASN A 235 -3.21 -8.26 -14.25
N SER A 236 -3.92 -7.14 -14.47
CA SER A 236 -3.38 -5.81 -14.22
C SER A 236 -3.21 -5.54 -12.73
N ALA A 237 -2.33 -4.59 -12.38
CA ALA A 237 -2.14 -4.16 -11.00
C ALA A 237 -3.48 -3.70 -10.37
N SER A 238 -4.31 -2.97 -11.12
CA SER A 238 -5.63 -2.55 -10.64
C SER A 238 -6.54 -3.74 -10.33
N SER A 239 -6.62 -4.73 -11.23
CA SER A 239 -7.45 -5.92 -11.02
C SER A 239 -7.00 -6.74 -9.80
N ILE A 240 -5.69 -6.79 -9.52
CA ILE A 240 -5.15 -7.45 -8.33
C ILE A 240 -5.63 -6.73 -7.06
N CYS A 241 -5.46 -5.41 -7.00
CA CYS A 241 -5.91 -4.60 -5.86
C CYS A 241 -7.42 -4.75 -5.64
N ASP A 242 -8.22 -4.58 -6.70
CA ASP A 242 -9.68 -4.65 -6.61
C ASP A 242 -10.15 -6.04 -6.13
N THR A 243 -9.51 -7.10 -6.58
CA THR A 243 -9.83 -8.47 -6.14
C THR A 243 -9.51 -8.66 -4.66
N VAL A 244 -8.32 -8.26 -4.22
CA VAL A 244 -7.88 -8.43 -2.83
C VAL A 244 -8.75 -7.63 -1.86
N LEU A 245 -9.06 -6.37 -2.20
CA LEU A 245 -9.89 -5.53 -1.35
C LEU A 245 -11.33 -6.03 -1.28
N ARG A 246 -11.91 -6.44 -2.41
CA ARG A 246 -13.26 -7.01 -2.45
C ARG A 246 -13.35 -8.27 -1.60
N GLU A 247 -12.44 -9.22 -1.77
CA GLU A 247 -12.42 -10.49 -1.02
C GLU A 247 -12.24 -10.25 0.49
N ALA A 248 -11.38 -9.30 0.88
CA ALA A 248 -11.18 -8.94 2.28
C ALA A 248 -12.44 -8.27 2.87
N TYR A 249 -13.05 -7.35 2.14
CA TYR A 249 -14.28 -6.66 2.53
C TYR A 249 -15.45 -7.64 2.69
N GLU A 250 -15.69 -8.49 1.69
CA GLU A 250 -16.76 -9.51 1.73
C GLU A 250 -16.53 -10.52 2.86
N PHE A 251 -15.28 -10.88 3.12
CA PHE A 251 -14.94 -11.76 4.25
C PHE A 251 -15.31 -11.13 5.58
N GLY A 252 -14.97 -9.85 5.80
CA GLY A 252 -15.30 -9.13 7.04
C GLY A 252 -16.79 -8.81 7.20
N ASN A 253 -17.50 -8.58 6.10
CA ASN A 253 -18.93 -8.20 6.12
C ASN A 253 -19.90 -9.37 5.92
N HIS A 254 -19.43 -10.59 6.03
CA HIS A 254 -20.29 -11.76 5.92
C HIS A 254 -21.40 -11.75 6.99
N PRO A 255 -22.64 -12.18 6.69
CA PRO A 255 -23.76 -12.18 7.65
C PRO A 255 -23.45 -12.85 8.99
N TRP A 256 -22.66 -13.91 8.98
CA TRP A 256 -22.19 -14.58 10.20
C TRP A 256 -21.27 -13.74 11.07
N SER A 257 -20.51 -12.81 10.49
CA SER A 257 -19.70 -11.86 11.27
C SER A 257 -20.58 -10.96 12.10
N ARG A 258 -21.67 -10.45 11.53
CA ARG A 258 -22.64 -9.58 12.23
C ARG A 258 -23.30 -10.30 13.40
N LEU A 259 -23.66 -11.56 13.23
CA LEU A 259 -24.26 -12.37 14.30
C LEU A 259 -23.24 -12.65 15.41
N TYR A 260 -21.99 -12.95 15.04
CA TYR A 260 -20.91 -13.17 16.00
C TYR A 260 -20.59 -11.93 16.81
N ASP A 261 -20.51 -10.76 16.18
CA ASP A 261 -20.26 -9.46 16.82
C ASP A 261 -21.41 -9.10 17.78
N PHE A 262 -22.65 -9.40 17.41
CA PHE A 262 -23.82 -9.21 18.26
C PHE A 262 -23.74 -10.06 19.54
N LEU A 263 -23.26 -11.29 19.44
CA LEU A 263 -23.09 -12.20 20.58
C LEU A 263 -21.85 -11.89 21.43
N HIS A 264 -20.89 -11.09 20.89
CA HIS A 264 -19.62 -10.75 21.55
C HIS A 264 -19.36 -9.24 21.55
N PRO A 265 -20.20 -8.41 22.20
CA PRO A 265 -20.20 -6.95 22.09
C PRO A 265 -18.93 -6.24 22.59
N ARG A 266 -18.07 -6.93 23.34
CA ARG A 266 -16.78 -6.38 23.82
C ARG A 266 -15.66 -6.40 22.74
N ARG A 267 -15.88 -7.01 21.60
CA ARG A 267 -14.94 -6.96 20.47
C ARG A 267 -15.28 -5.76 19.58
N GLN A 268 -14.36 -4.82 19.48
CA GLN A 268 -14.47 -3.73 18.51
C GLN A 268 -14.50 -4.32 17.10
N ARG A 269 -15.45 -3.85 16.27
CA ARG A 269 -15.37 -4.03 14.82
C ARG A 269 -14.08 -3.38 14.34
N ASN A 270 -13.29 -4.10 13.57
CA ASN A 270 -12.19 -3.50 12.84
C ASN A 270 -12.78 -2.56 11.77
N ASN A 271 -12.85 -1.28 12.10
CA ASN A 271 -13.10 -0.18 11.16
C ASN A 271 -11.76 0.36 10.64
N GLU A 272 -10.81 -0.51 10.38
CA GLU A 272 -9.50 -0.14 9.82
C GLU A 272 -9.63 0.09 8.31
N ASP A 273 -8.82 0.99 7.79
CA ASP A 273 -8.72 1.21 6.36
C ASP A 273 -8.22 -0.05 5.66
N LEU A 274 -8.71 -0.30 4.47
CA LEU A 274 -8.23 -1.39 3.62
C LEU A 274 -7.47 -0.80 2.46
N THR A 275 -6.17 -0.99 2.44
CA THR A 275 -5.32 -0.47 1.37
C THR A 275 -4.53 -1.59 0.71
N ALA A 276 -4.51 -1.58 -0.61
CA ALA A 276 -3.72 -2.48 -1.43
C ALA A 276 -2.97 -1.71 -2.51
N VAL A 277 -1.70 -2.04 -2.67
CA VAL A 277 -0.84 -1.53 -3.75
C VAL A 277 -0.29 -2.73 -4.51
N ALA A 278 -0.45 -2.75 -5.82
CA ALA A 278 0.13 -3.77 -6.67
C ALA A 278 1.06 -3.14 -7.70
N ILE A 279 2.19 -3.80 -7.92
CA ILE A 279 3.17 -3.45 -8.95
C ILE A 279 3.42 -4.71 -9.76
N VAL A 280 3.28 -4.62 -11.09
CA VAL A 280 3.48 -5.72 -12.04
C VAL A 280 4.47 -5.27 -13.09
N ARG A 281 5.55 -6.01 -13.30
CA ARG A 281 6.48 -5.79 -14.39
C ARG A 281 5.95 -6.44 -15.67
N ARG A 282 5.86 -5.66 -16.75
CA ARG A 282 5.33 -6.10 -18.05
C ARG A 282 6.43 -6.33 -19.09
#